data_dbf10c7fd17fc94154711216d9078412
#
_entry.id   dbf10c7fd17fc94154711216d9078412
#
_cell.length_a   1.000
_cell.length_b   1.000
_cell.length_c   1.000
_cell.angle_alpha   90.00
_cell.angle_beta   90.00
_cell.angle_gamma   90.00
#
_symmetry.space_group_name_H-M   'P 1'
#
loop_
_entity.id
_entity.type
_entity.pdbx_description
1 polymer ?
#
loop_
_entity_poly.entity_id
_entity_poly.type
_entity_poly.pdbx_seq_one_letter_code
_entity_poly.pdbx_strand_id
1 'polypeptide(L)'
;MKLLSFISVTVLGAAVAVWFVVGSAADQPPLEGWMAQFTLNDPPQPAPETEVLTVAGEPVTLAAYKDKIVLVNFWATWCVPCVREMPSLDRLQAAFDKDKFLILAVSVDRGGAAKAVPFLKKHGIDNLTTLLDKRMKLASA
;
A
#
# COMPACT_ATOMS: atom_id res chain seq x y z
N MET A 1 -33.18 -40.03 30.81
CA MET A 1 -31.95 -40.04 29.98
C MET A 1 -32.00 -39.20 28.70
N LYS A 2 -32.87 -38.19 28.59
CA LYS A 2 -32.93 -37.32 27.35
C LYS A 2 -32.59 -35.85 27.58
N LEU A 3 -32.35 -35.41 28.84
CA LEU A 3 -32.04 -34.00 29.15
C LEU A 3 -30.55 -33.64 29.04
N LEU A 4 -29.65 -34.62 29.13
CA LEU A 4 -28.19 -34.38 29.06
C LEU A 4 -27.67 -34.16 27.65
N SER A 5 -28.43 -34.59 26.62
CA SER A 5 -28.01 -34.45 25.19
C SER A 5 -28.18 -33.02 24.66
N PHE A 6 -29.12 -32.24 25.15
CA PHE A 6 -29.37 -30.85 24.67
C PHE A 6 -28.39 -29.83 25.24
N ILE A 7 -27.85 -30.07 26.45
CA ILE A 7 -26.89 -29.14 27.08
C ILE A 7 -25.54 -29.21 26.36
N SER A 8 -25.16 -30.40 25.83
CA SER A 8 -23.85 -30.57 25.16
C SER A 8 -23.77 -29.84 23.83
N VAL A 9 -24.87 -29.77 23.08
CA VAL A 9 -24.90 -29.11 21.74
C VAL A 9 -24.89 -27.58 21.88
N THR A 10 -25.58 -27.03 22.90
CA THR A 10 -25.61 -25.57 23.11
C THR A 10 -24.28 -25.04 23.64
N VAL A 11 -23.54 -25.80 24.44
CA VAL A 11 -22.21 -25.38 24.93
C VAL A 11 -21.17 -25.41 23.84
N LEU A 12 -21.21 -26.40 22.91
CA LEU A 12 -20.33 -26.41 21.74
C LEU A 12 -20.61 -25.27 20.76
N GLY A 13 -21.89 -24.95 20.55
CA GLY A 13 -22.29 -23.83 19.67
C GLY A 13 -21.83 -22.46 20.22
N ALA A 14 -21.93 -22.26 21.53
CA ALA A 14 -21.46 -21.03 22.18
C ALA A 14 -19.92 -20.90 22.16
N ALA A 15 -19.20 -22.01 22.35
CA ALA A 15 -17.74 -22.00 22.28
C ALA A 15 -17.22 -21.69 20.86
N VAL A 16 -17.86 -22.20 19.79
CA VAL A 16 -17.51 -21.91 18.41
C VAL A 16 -17.84 -20.45 18.05
N ALA A 17 -18.96 -19.90 18.52
CA ALA A 17 -19.34 -18.51 18.29
C ALA A 17 -18.38 -17.53 18.99
N VAL A 18 -17.93 -17.84 20.20
CA VAL A 18 -16.93 -17.03 20.94
C VAL A 18 -15.56 -17.07 20.23
N TRP A 19 -15.18 -18.21 19.65
CA TRP A 19 -13.94 -18.33 18.88
C TRP A 19 -13.94 -17.47 17.61
N PHE A 20 -15.09 -17.36 16.94
CA PHE A 20 -15.23 -16.51 15.75
C PHE A 20 -15.21 -14.99 16.07
N VAL A 21 -15.68 -14.59 17.25
CA VAL A 21 -15.69 -13.17 17.66
C VAL A 21 -14.34 -12.72 18.22
N VAL A 22 -13.56 -13.61 18.84
CA VAL A 22 -12.24 -13.25 19.40
C VAL A 22 -11.11 -13.30 18.35
N GLY A 23 -11.33 -13.99 17.20
CA GLY A 23 -10.34 -14.12 16.14
C GLY A 23 -10.16 -12.90 15.22
N SER A 24 -10.98 -11.84 15.36
CA SER A 24 -10.97 -10.70 14.45
C SER A 24 -10.34 -9.41 14.97
N ALA A 25 -9.81 -9.41 16.21
CA ALA A 25 -9.29 -8.18 16.84
C ALA A 25 -7.77 -8.16 17.01
N ALA A 26 -7.03 -9.13 16.46
CA ALA A 26 -5.61 -9.25 16.77
C ALA A 26 -4.80 -9.42 15.48
N ASP A 27 -4.35 -8.32 14.89
CA ASP A 27 -3.04 -8.27 14.23
C ASP A 27 -2.74 -6.86 13.65
N GLN A 28 -3.09 -5.82 14.38
CA GLN A 28 -2.57 -4.50 14.00
C GLN A 28 -1.18 -4.35 14.62
N PRO A 29 -0.15 -4.03 13.84
CA PRO A 29 1.17 -3.78 14.39
C PRO A 29 1.12 -2.61 15.39
N PRO A 30 1.87 -2.66 16.50
CA PRO A 30 1.89 -1.55 17.44
C PRO A 30 2.40 -0.29 16.74
N LEU A 31 1.58 0.78 16.78
CA LEU A 31 1.95 2.08 16.22
C LEU A 31 2.75 2.87 17.25
N GLU A 32 4.01 2.49 17.48
CA GLU A 32 4.93 3.13 18.41
C GLU A 32 6.07 3.87 17.69
N GLY A 33 6.66 4.86 18.35
CA GLY A 33 7.75 5.65 17.79
C GLY A 33 7.35 6.38 16.51
N TRP A 34 8.11 6.23 15.43
CA TRP A 34 7.81 6.83 14.12
C TRP A 34 6.53 6.30 13.49
N MET A 35 6.11 5.08 13.83
CA MET A 35 4.86 4.49 13.36
C MET A 35 3.62 5.14 13.98
N ALA A 36 3.74 5.89 15.07
CA ALA A 36 2.64 6.64 15.69
C ALA A 36 2.02 7.71 14.78
N GLN A 37 2.71 8.07 13.69
CA GLN A 37 2.19 9.00 12.68
C GLN A 37 1.31 8.31 11.61
N PHE A 38 1.28 6.98 11.58
CA PHE A 38 0.40 6.24 10.68
C PHE A 38 -1.05 6.33 11.12
N THR A 39 -1.94 6.60 10.17
CA THR A 39 -3.39 6.50 10.37
C THR A 39 -3.87 5.22 9.71
N LEU A 40 -4.45 4.34 10.51
CA LEU A 40 -5.13 3.16 9.97
C LEU A 40 -6.56 3.54 9.58
N ASN A 41 -6.94 3.18 8.37
CA ASN A 41 -8.33 3.28 7.93
C ASN A 41 -9.10 2.04 8.43
N ASP A 42 -9.97 2.22 9.40
CA ASP A 42 -10.85 1.17 9.91
C ASP A 42 -12.31 1.68 9.90
N PRO A 43 -13.19 1.12 9.05
CA PRO A 43 -12.91 0.04 8.10
C PRO A 43 -12.00 0.46 6.92
N PRO A 44 -11.32 -0.51 6.26
CA PRO A 44 -10.51 -0.24 5.09
C PRO A 44 -11.32 0.48 3.99
N GLN A 45 -10.74 1.50 3.39
CA GLN A 45 -11.35 2.22 2.28
C GLN A 45 -10.90 1.64 0.93
N PRO A 46 -11.76 1.61 -0.09
CA PRO A 46 -11.35 1.19 -1.42
C PRO A 46 -10.28 2.14 -1.97
N ALA A 47 -9.32 1.59 -2.71
CA ALA A 47 -8.31 2.40 -3.39
C ALA A 47 -8.96 3.32 -4.44
N PRO A 48 -8.48 4.57 -4.62
CA PRO A 48 -8.98 5.46 -5.64
C PRO A 48 -8.90 4.86 -7.05
N GLU A 49 -9.95 5.04 -7.85
CA GLU A 49 -10.02 4.62 -9.26
C GLU A 49 -9.36 5.63 -10.22
N THR A 50 -8.59 6.56 -9.67
CA THR A 50 -7.94 7.62 -10.43
C THR A 50 -6.90 7.07 -11.37
N GLU A 51 -6.99 7.41 -12.66
CA GLU A 51 -5.99 7.09 -13.67
C GLU A 51 -4.74 7.95 -13.52
N VAL A 52 -3.61 7.30 -13.56
CA VAL A 52 -2.26 7.88 -13.71
C VAL A 52 -1.59 7.27 -14.94
N LEU A 53 -0.42 7.76 -15.33
CA LEU A 53 0.28 7.24 -16.50
C LEU A 53 1.51 6.43 -16.10
N THR A 54 1.81 5.39 -16.84
CA THR A 54 3.14 4.76 -16.83
C THR A 54 4.17 5.71 -17.44
N VAL A 55 5.46 5.39 -17.33
CA VAL A 55 6.53 6.17 -18.00
C VAL A 55 6.45 6.08 -19.53
N ALA A 56 5.78 5.04 -20.07
CA ALA A 56 5.49 4.89 -21.50
C ALA A 56 4.28 5.73 -21.94
N GLY A 57 3.55 6.34 -21.00
CA GLY A 57 2.36 7.16 -21.29
C GLY A 57 1.04 6.38 -21.31
N GLU A 58 1.05 5.12 -20.91
CA GLU A 58 -0.15 4.28 -20.86
C GLU A 58 -0.95 4.56 -19.58
N PRO A 59 -2.28 4.66 -19.64
CA PRO A 59 -3.11 4.86 -18.46
C PRO A 59 -3.15 3.59 -17.59
N VAL A 60 -3.09 3.77 -16.28
CA VAL A 60 -3.19 2.70 -15.29
C VAL A 60 -3.86 3.23 -14.02
N THR A 61 -4.60 2.36 -13.32
CA THR A 61 -5.18 2.65 -12.00
C THR A 61 -4.53 1.75 -10.93
N LEU A 62 -4.72 2.06 -9.66
CA LEU A 62 -4.24 1.21 -8.56
C LEU A 62 -4.84 -0.20 -8.58
N ALA A 63 -6.02 -0.38 -9.18
CA ALA A 63 -6.66 -1.69 -9.34
C ALA A 63 -5.82 -2.71 -10.13
N ALA A 64 -4.90 -2.25 -11.00
CA ALA A 64 -3.97 -3.12 -11.71
C ALA A 64 -3.00 -3.88 -10.78
N TYR A 65 -2.88 -3.46 -9.52
CA TYR A 65 -1.95 -4.00 -8.52
C TYR A 65 -2.66 -4.65 -7.33
N LYS A 66 -3.96 -4.95 -7.44
CA LYS A 66 -4.84 -5.42 -6.33
C LYS A 66 -4.39 -6.71 -5.64
N ASP A 67 -3.60 -7.55 -6.32
CA ASP A 67 -3.14 -8.84 -5.79
C ASP A 67 -1.80 -8.73 -5.03
N LYS A 68 -1.32 -7.52 -4.79
CA LYS A 68 -0.04 -7.22 -4.14
C LYS A 68 -0.23 -6.30 -2.95
N ILE A 69 0.72 -6.32 -2.02
CA ILE A 69 0.87 -5.24 -1.04
C ILE A 69 1.52 -4.07 -1.76
N VAL A 70 0.85 -2.93 -1.78
CA VAL A 70 1.32 -1.75 -2.52
C VAL A 70 1.63 -0.60 -1.57
N LEU A 71 2.87 -0.09 -1.64
CA LEU A 71 3.27 1.16 -1.02
C LEU A 71 3.26 2.26 -2.09
N VAL A 72 2.37 3.23 -1.97
CA VAL A 72 2.34 4.40 -2.86
C VAL A 72 3.16 5.52 -2.24
N ASN A 73 4.22 5.96 -2.93
CA ASN A 73 5.04 7.10 -2.55
C ASN A 73 4.88 8.22 -3.57
N PHE A 74 4.36 9.38 -3.14
CA PHE A 74 4.28 10.59 -3.96
C PHE A 74 5.57 11.39 -3.84
N TRP A 75 6.18 11.74 -4.99
CA TRP A 75 7.44 12.46 -5.01
C TRP A 75 7.54 13.42 -6.20
N ALA A 76 8.53 14.31 -6.16
CA ALA A 76 8.90 15.16 -7.28
C ALA A 76 10.39 15.49 -7.24
N THR A 77 10.98 15.85 -8.37
CA THR A 77 12.41 16.21 -8.48
C THR A 77 12.79 17.44 -7.66
N TRP A 78 11.86 18.31 -7.33
CA TRP A 78 12.02 19.50 -6.51
C TRP A 78 11.69 19.28 -5.01
N CYS A 79 11.14 18.10 -4.65
CA CYS A 79 10.82 17.77 -3.26
C CYS A 79 12.04 17.20 -2.55
N VAL A 80 12.80 18.04 -1.87
CA VAL A 80 14.06 17.67 -1.21
C VAL A 80 13.92 16.51 -0.23
N PRO A 81 12.92 16.47 0.70
CA PRO A 81 12.74 15.33 1.59
C PRO A 81 12.39 14.05 0.82
N CYS A 82 11.52 14.12 -0.20
CA CYS A 82 11.15 12.97 -1.01
C CYS A 82 12.39 12.36 -1.71
N VAL A 83 13.24 13.22 -2.28
CA VAL A 83 14.47 12.78 -2.95
C VAL A 83 15.43 12.05 -2.01
N ARG A 84 15.51 12.48 -0.74
CA ARG A 84 16.40 11.82 0.26
C ARG A 84 15.93 10.40 0.61
N GLU A 85 14.64 10.12 0.60
CA GLU A 85 14.13 8.80 0.94
C GLU A 85 14.18 7.80 -0.21
N MET A 86 14.19 8.27 -1.48
CA MET A 86 14.16 7.42 -2.68
C MET A 86 15.20 6.29 -2.67
N PRO A 87 16.48 6.50 -2.31
CA PRO A 87 17.46 5.42 -2.26
C PRO A 87 17.12 4.34 -1.23
N SER A 88 16.44 4.69 -0.14
CA SER A 88 16.00 3.73 0.87
C SER A 88 14.81 2.91 0.40
N LEU A 89 13.86 3.55 -0.28
CA LEU A 89 12.74 2.88 -0.92
C LEU A 89 13.20 1.95 -2.05
N ASP A 90 14.20 2.36 -2.82
CA ASP A 90 14.78 1.54 -3.89
C ASP A 90 15.42 0.26 -3.33
N ARG A 91 16.22 0.39 -2.26
CA ARG A 91 16.79 -0.77 -1.55
C ARG A 91 15.69 -1.66 -0.92
N LEU A 92 14.65 -1.05 -0.37
CA LEU A 92 13.52 -1.80 0.18
C LEU A 92 12.85 -2.63 -0.91
N GLN A 93 12.57 -2.02 -2.08
CA GLN A 93 12.01 -2.76 -3.20
C GLN A 93 12.92 -3.89 -3.68
N ALA A 94 14.23 -3.67 -3.72
CA ALA A 94 15.19 -4.70 -4.11
C ALA A 94 15.21 -5.91 -3.16
N ALA A 95 14.80 -5.75 -1.91
CA ALA A 95 14.74 -6.82 -0.91
C ALA A 95 13.47 -7.67 -0.99
N PHE A 96 12.46 -7.26 -1.75
CA PHE A 96 11.17 -7.95 -1.87
C PHE A 96 10.82 -8.29 -3.30
N ASP A 97 10.13 -9.43 -3.45
CA ASP A 97 9.56 -9.86 -4.72
C ASP A 97 8.45 -8.91 -5.16
N LYS A 98 8.58 -8.35 -6.37
CA LYS A 98 7.61 -7.42 -6.97
C LYS A 98 6.22 -8.05 -7.21
N ASP A 99 6.13 -9.37 -7.20
CA ASP A 99 4.84 -10.05 -7.31
C ASP A 99 4.07 -10.10 -5.98
N LYS A 100 4.73 -9.83 -4.86
CA LYS A 100 4.13 -9.81 -3.52
C LYS A 100 4.05 -8.41 -2.92
N PHE A 101 5.11 -7.62 -3.09
CA PHE A 101 5.23 -6.28 -2.54
C PHE A 101 5.76 -5.33 -3.61
N LEU A 102 5.07 -4.21 -3.82
CA LEU A 102 5.39 -3.26 -4.88
C LEU A 102 5.41 -1.83 -4.34
N ILE A 103 6.50 -1.12 -4.60
CA ILE A 103 6.57 0.32 -4.34
C ILE A 103 6.29 1.07 -5.64
N LEU A 104 5.19 1.83 -5.64
CA LEU A 104 4.81 2.73 -6.73
C LEU A 104 5.33 4.14 -6.41
N ALA A 105 6.41 4.54 -7.07
CA ALA A 105 6.95 5.89 -6.99
C ALA A 105 6.17 6.80 -7.95
N VAL A 106 5.13 7.48 -7.44
CA VAL A 106 4.24 8.33 -8.23
C VAL A 106 4.80 9.74 -8.30
N SER A 107 5.36 10.10 -9.46
CA SER A 107 5.89 11.45 -9.70
C SER A 107 4.77 12.45 -9.97
N VAL A 108 4.75 13.55 -9.21
CA VAL A 108 3.85 14.69 -9.42
C VAL A 108 4.52 15.82 -10.21
N ASP A 109 5.67 15.57 -10.82
CA ASP A 109 6.31 16.54 -11.70
C ASP A 109 5.43 16.85 -12.92
N ARG A 110 5.14 18.12 -13.15
CA ARG A 110 4.35 18.55 -14.32
C ARG A 110 5.00 18.16 -15.65
N GLY A 111 6.33 18.04 -15.67
CA GLY A 111 7.08 17.58 -16.84
C GLY A 111 7.01 16.07 -17.10
N GLY A 112 6.39 15.30 -16.17
CA GLY A 112 6.17 13.87 -16.30
C GLY A 112 7.47 13.08 -16.53
N ALA A 113 7.42 12.09 -17.44
CA ALA A 113 8.55 11.21 -17.73
C ALA A 113 9.84 11.96 -18.11
N ALA A 114 9.73 13.08 -18.84
CA ALA A 114 10.89 13.89 -19.23
C ALA A 114 11.67 14.49 -18.05
N LYS A 115 11.05 14.61 -16.88
CA LYS A 115 11.70 15.03 -15.63
C LYS A 115 12.05 13.84 -14.74
N ALA A 116 11.09 12.96 -14.51
CA ALA A 116 11.23 11.85 -13.57
C ALA A 116 12.29 10.83 -14.02
N VAL A 117 12.24 10.37 -15.27
CA VAL A 117 13.11 9.27 -15.73
C VAL A 117 14.60 9.63 -15.71
N PRO A 118 15.05 10.79 -16.27
CA PRO A 118 16.46 11.17 -16.19
C PRO A 118 16.94 11.40 -14.74
N PHE A 119 16.05 11.88 -13.87
CA PHE A 119 16.36 12.08 -12.47
C PHE A 119 16.62 10.74 -11.76
N LEU A 120 15.73 9.77 -11.89
CA LEU A 120 15.89 8.44 -11.29
C LEU A 120 17.18 7.77 -11.77
N LYS A 121 17.44 7.79 -13.08
CA LYS A 121 18.65 7.25 -13.68
C LYS A 121 19.91 7.92 -13.10
N LYS A 122 19.92 9.24 -12.98
CA LYS A 122 21.05 9.99 -12.40
C LYS A 122 21.35 9.59 -10.96
N HIS A 123 20.32 9.21 -10.19
CA HIS A 123 20.44 8.87 -8.77
C HIS A 123 20.51 7.37 -8.50
N GLY A 124 20.59 6.52 -9.55
CA GLY A 124 20.68 5.06 -9.42
C GLY A 124 19.45 4.43 -8.76
N ILE A 125 18.27 4.96 -9.07
CA ILE A 125 16.98 4.44 -8.60
C ILE A 125 16.40 3.55 -9.70
N ASP A 126 16.59 2.24 -9.59
CA ASP A 126 16.33 1.30 -10.68
C ASP A 126 15.26 0.26 -10.34
N ASN A 127 14.95 0.06 -9.04
CA ASN A 127 14.04 -0.99 -8.58
C ASN A 127 12.59 -0.53 -8.46
N LEU A 128 12.34 0.77 -8.31
CA LEU A 128 11.00 1.32 -8.11
C LEU A 128 10.16 1.30 -9.39
N THR A 129 8.87 0.99 -9.25
CA THR A 129 7.91 1.14 -10.34
C THR A 129 7.43 2.60 -10.39
N THR A 130 7.74 3.30 -11.47
CA THR A 130 7.44 4.73 -11.60
C THR A 130 6.14 4.97 -12.34
N LEU A 131 5.26 5.76 -11.73
CA LEU A 131 4.02 6.28 -12.32
C LEU A 131 4.05 7.82 -12.35
N LEU A 132 3.19 8.42 -13.15
CA LEU A 132 3.15 9.85 -13.38
C LEU A 132 1.75 10.41 -13.10
N ASP A 133 1.65 11.27 -12.09
CA ASP A 133 0.43 12.01 -11.72
C ASP A 133 0.64 13.52 -11.92
N LYS A 134 0.82 13.94 -13.17
CA LYS A 134 1.16 15.33 -13.56
C LYS A 134 0.17 16.38 -13.06
N ARG A 135 -1.05 15.98 -12.71
CA ARG A 135 -2.14 16.85 -12.26
C ARG A 135 -2.50 16.66 -10.79
N MET A 136 -1.74 15.84 -10.08
CA MET A 136 -1.95 15.50 -8.66
C MET A 136 -3.36 14.95 -8.36
N LYS A 137 -3.99 14.28 -9.32
CA LYS A 137 -5.35 13.75 -9.18
C LYS A 137 -5.40 12.57 -8.20
N LEU A 138 -4.43 11.67 -8.27
CA LEU A 138 -4.31 10.55 -7.34
C LEU A 138 -3.81 11.05 -5.98
N ALA A 139 -2.87 11.98 -5.96
CA ALA A 139 -2.33 12.54 -4.73
C ALA A 139 -3.34 13.34 -3.90
N SER A 140 -4.47 13.76 -4.51
CA SER A 140 -5.55 14.53 -3.86
C SER A 140 -6.88 13.76 -3.74
N ALA A 141 -6.90 12.48 -4.07
CA ALA A 141 -8.09 11.64 -4.06
C ALA A 141 -8.51 11.17 -2.65
#